data_8d1ca73bd8b7e80b0ec30b440aa5af60
#
_entry.id   8d1ca73bd8b7e80b0ec30b440aa5af60
#
_cell.length_a   1.000
_cell.length_b   1.000
_cell.length_c   1.000
_cell.angle_alpha   90.00
_cell.angle_beta   90.00
_cell.angle_gamma   90.00
#
_symmetry.space_group_name_H-M   'P 1'
#
loop_
_entity.id
_entity.type
_entity.pdbx_description
1 polymer ?
#
loop_
_entity_poly.entity_id
_entity_poly.type
_entity_poly.pdbx_seq_one_letter_code
_entity_poly.pdbx_strand_id
1 'polypeptide(L)'
;MMFTPPTTLRRGAWTLALAAPLWLAACDSAHTAKSMAPLEIDASTTCELDGMLLADYPGPKGQIFYSGQDKPQFFCDTVELLHTLLQPEQVKAVAAAYVQDMGKADWDKPQGSWIDARTALYVLGGKRHGSMGPTIASFSQDADAVAFTKQWGGKVLRFADIKPDMVDLSGGALHDSKM
;
A
#
# COMPACT_ATOMS: atom_id res chain seq x y z
N MET A 1 44.40 89.23 -24.68
CA MET A 1 45.59 88.63 -24.08
C MET A 1 45.09 87.42 -23.34
N MET A 2 45.12 86.28 -24.00
CA MET A 2 46.15 85.25 -23.87
C MET A 2 46.41 84.78 -22.43
N PHE A 3 45.95 83.60 -22.12
CA PHE A 3 46.81 82.47 -21.64
C PHE A 3 45.92 81.25 -21.27
N THR A 4 46.03 80.22 -22.08
CA THR A 4 45.71 78.83 -21.65
C THR A 4 46.89 78.23 -20.97
N PRO A 5 46.74 77.34 -20.04
CA PRO A 5 47.52 76.08 -20.07
C PRO A 5 46.74 74.87 -19.56
N PRO A 6 47.38 73.70 -19.37
CA PRO A 6 47.03 72.57 -20.23
C PRO A 6 46.35 71.42 -19.48
N THR A 7 45.69 70.60 -20.25
CA THR A 7 45.09 69.30 -19.91
C THR A 7 46.06 68.33 -19.27
N THR A 8 45.72 67.84 -18.08
CA THR A 8 46.31 66.62 -17.51
C THR A 8 45.34 65.48 -17.62
N LEU A 9 45.72 64.53 -18.46
CA LEU A 9 45.10 63.25 -18.67
C LEU A 9 45.30 62.35 -17.46
N ARG A 10 44.20 62.07 -16.69
CA ARG A 10 44.26 61.04 -15.65
C ARG A 10 43.65 59.75 -16.22
N ARG A 11 44.52 58.80 -16.48
CA ARG A 11 44.21 57.42 -16.81
C ARG A 11 43.55 56.76 -15.59
N GLY A 12 42.23 56.60 -15.58
CA GLY A 12 41.48 55.75 -14.67
C GLY A 12 41.59 54.29 -15.11
N ALA A 13 42.24 53.48 -14.31
CA ALA A 13 42.29 52.04 -14.49
C ALA A 13 40.91 51.46 -14.16
N TRP A 14 40.22 50.89 -15.12
CA TRP A 14 39.04 50.14 -14.92
C TRP A 14 39.43 48.72 -14.53
N THR A 15 39.27 48.38 -13.28
CA THR A 15 39.31 46.99 -12.79
C THR A 15 37.99 46.32 -13.13
N LEU A 16 37.97 45.46 -14.13
CA LEU A 16 36.88 44.55 -14.39
C LEU A 16 36.89 43.49 -13.28
N ALA A 17 35.94 43.58 -12.35
CA ALA A 17 35.62 42.51 -11.42
C ALA A 17 34.78 41.46 -12.16
N LEU A 18 35.43 40.33 -12.52
CA LEU A 18 34.71 39.15 -13.00
C LEU A 18 33.92 38.54 -11.82
N ALA A 19 32.64 38.81 -11.76
CA ALA A 19 31.71 38.08 -10.91
C ALA A 19 31.38 36.75 -11.59
N ALA A 20 32.00 35.65 -11.15
CA ALA A 20 31.66 34.30 -11.56
C ALA A 20 30.33 33.89 -10.88
N PRO A 21 29.27 33.55 -11.63
CA PRO A 21 28.07 33.00 -11.03
C PRO A 21 28.38 31.57 -10.54
N LEU A 22 28.38 31.36 -9.19
CA LEU A 22 28.30 30.00 -8.63
C LEU A 22 26.94 29.42 -8.96
N TRP A 23 26.89 28.53 -9.95
CA TRP A 23 25.78 27.65 -10.19
C TRP A 23 25.80 26.60 -9.09
N LEU A 24 24.99 26.80 -8.04
CA LEU A 24 24.63 25.75 -7.12
C LEU A 24 23.78 24.74 -7.90
N ALA A 25 24.42 23.69 -8.39
CA ALA A 25 23.72 22.51 -8.85
C ALA A 25 23.09 21.87 -7.62
N ALA A 26 21.85 22.26 -7.32
CA ALA A 26 21.00 21.50 -6.43
C ALA A 26 20.76 20.13 -7.11
N CYS A 27 21.51 19.10 -6.68
CA CYS A 27 21.13 17.73 -6.94
C CYS A 27 19.83 17.48 -6.18
N ASP A 28 18.73 17.75 -6.86
CA ASP A 28 17.42 17.23 -6.49
C ASP A 28 17.48 15.73 -6.75
N SER A 29 17.91 14.98 -5.72
CA SER A 29 17.71 13.54 -5.66
C SER A 29 16.22 13.34 -5.47
N ALA A 30 15.45 13.49 -6.57
CA ALA A 30 14.12 12.94 -6.65
C ALA A 30 14.27 11.44 -6.36
N HIS A 31 14.12 11.05 -5.10
CA HIS A 31 13.80 9.68 -4.75
C HIS A 31 12.50 9.37 -5.47
N THR A 32 12.61 8.83 -6.67
CA THR A 32 11.52 8.20 -7.37
C THR A 32 11.09 7.09 -6.42
N ALA A 33 10.04 7.34 -5.63
CA ALA A 33 9.41 6.32 -4.82
C ALA A 33 9.05 5.20 -5.80
N LYS A 34 9.77 4.06 -5.72
CA LYS A 34 9.50 2.89 -6.55
C LYS A 34 8.03 2.56 -6.34
N SER A 35 7.23 2.69 -7.40
CA SER A 35 5.82 2.35 -7.35
C SER A 35 5.73 0.88 -6.97
N MET A 36 5.25 0.61 -5.76
CA MET A 36 5.00 -0.74 -5.27
C MET A 36 3.63 -1.17 -5.78
N ALA A 37 3.53 -1.35 -7.10
CA ALA A 37 2.31 -1.90 -7.69
C ALA A 37 2.07 -3.32 -7.17
N PRO A 38 0.80 -3.71 -6.95
CA PRO A 38 0.48 -5.06 -6.51
C PRO A 38 0.97 -6.10 -7.52
N LEU A 39 1.42 -7.24 -7.02
CA LEU A 39 1.84 -8.38 -7.84
C LEU A 39 0.69 -9.39 -7.97
N GLU A 40 0.63 -10.06 -9.12
CA GLU A 40 -0.35 -11.11 -9.33
C GLU A 40 0.04 -12.41 -8.61
N ILE A 41 -0.98 -13.16 -8.24
CA ILE A 41 -0.85 -14.49 -7.65
C ILE A 41 -0.58 -15.49 -8.75
N ASP A 42 0.47 -16.28 -8.63
CA ASP A 42 0.76 -17.43 -9.47
C ASP A 42 0.57 -18.75 -8.71
N ALA A 43 0.74 -19.88 -9.42
CA ALA A 43 0.55 -21.21 -8.84
C ALA A 43 1.54 -21.56 -7.73
N SER A 44 2.63 -20.79 -7.56
CA SER A 44 3.65 -21.00 -6.53
C SER A 44 3.58 -19.99 -5.39
N THR A 45 2.66 -19.01 -5.47
CA THR A 45 2.51 -17.97 -4.46
C THR A 45 1.96 -18.56 -3.18
N THR A 46 2.72 -18.41 -2.09
CA THR A 46 2.38 -18.95 -0.77
C THR A 46 2.01 -17.86 0.22
N CYS A 47 1.18 -18.24 1.19
CA CYS A 47 0.85 -17.41 2.35
C CYS A 47 2.07 -17.28 3.28
N GLU A 48 2.30 -16.07 3.80
CA GLU A 48 3.41 -15.79 4.72
C GLU A 48 3.24 -16.48 6.08
N LEU A 49 2.00 -16.68 6.53
CA LEU A 49 1.73 -17.20 7.87
C LEU A 49 1.78 -18.72 7.97
N ASP A 50 1.29 -19.43 6.95
CA ASP A 50 1.10 -20.88 7.00
C ASP A 50 1.66 -21.66 5.80
N GLY A 51 2.12 -20.95 4.76
CA GLY A 51 2.70 -21.56 3.56
C GLY A 51 1.69 -22.18 2.59
N MET A 52 0.37 -21.97 2.78
CA MET A 52 -0.66 -22.44 1.85
C MET A 52 -0.52 -21.78 0.49
N LEU A 53 -0.80 -22.50 -0.60
CA LEU A 53 -0.85 -21.96 -1.96
C LEU A 53 -2.11 -21.09 -2.11
N LEU A 54 -1.94 -19.81 -2.39
CA LEU A 54 -3.07 -18.87 -2.46
C LEU A 54 -4.08 -19.24 -3.56
N ALA A 55 -3.59 -19.78 -4.67
CA ALA A 55 -4.41 -20.13 -5.83
C ALA A 55 -5.42 -21.27 -5.57
N ASP A 56 -5.20 -22.07 -4.52
CA ASP A 56 -6.01 -23.26 -4.22
C ASP A 56 -7.25 -22.94 -3.36
N TYR A 57 -7.35 -21.72 -2.84
CA TYR A 57 -8.36 -21.37 -1.85
C TYR A 57 -9.22 -20.17 -2.29
N PRO A 58 -10.52 -20.17 -1.92
CA PRO A 58 -11.43 -19.08 -2.24
C PRO A 58 -11.22 -17.85 -1.35
N GLY A 59 -11.95 -16.78 -1.65
CA GLY A 59 -12.02 -15.57 -0.87
C GLY A 59 -10.88 -14.58 -1.12
N PRO A 60 -11.01 -13.34 -0.61
CA PRO A 60 -10.08 -12.26 -0.89
C PRO A 60 -8.69 -12.53 -0.32
N LYS A 61 -7.67 -12.28 -1.14
CA LYS A 61 -6.26 -12.34 -0.76
C LYS A 61 -5.72 -10.96 -0.42
N GLY A 62 -4.58 -10.94 0.24
CA GLY A 62 -3.88 -9.72 0.56
C GLY A 62 -2.39 -9.77 0.28
N GLN A 63 -1.76 -8.59 0.18
CA GLN A 63 -0.32 -8.46 0.08
C GLN A 63 0.18 -7.20 0.76
N ILE A 64 1.33 -7.28 1.45
CA ILE A 64 1.98 -6.17 2.13
C ILE A 64 3.39 -6.00 1.60
N PHE A 65 3.71 -4.80 1.14
CA PHE A 65 5.08 -4.38 0.85
C PHE A 65 5.65 -3.67 2.06
N TYR A 66 6.79 -4.13 2.53
CA TYR A 66 7.55 -3.44 3.57
C TYR A 66 8.65 -2.58 2.96
N SER A 67 8.97 -1.48 3.64
CA SER A 67 10.06 -0.59 3.22
C SER A 67 11.38 -1.35 3.10
N GLY A 68 12.08 -1.15 1.97
CA GLY A 68 13.34 -1.84 1.69
C GLY A 68 13.21 -3.26 1.15
N GLN A 69 11.98 -3.76 0.94
CA GLN A 69 11.74 -5.06 0.29
C GLN A 69 11.20 -4.86 -1.12
N ASP A 70 11.68 -5.68 -2.06
CA ASP A 70 11.26 -5.62 -3.47
C ASP A 70 10.03 -6.49 -3.76
N LYS A 71 9.73 -7.45 -2.90
CA LYS A 71 8.60 -8.36 -3.03
C LYS A 71 7.65 -8.20 -1.84
N PRO A 72 6.33 -8.35 -2.06
CA PRO A 72 5.38 -8.35 -0.97
C PRO A 72 5.40 -9.67 -0.21
N GLN A 73 4.90 -9.63 1.01
CA GLN A 73 4.39 -10.79 1.71
C GLN A 73 2.92 -10.98 1.33
N PHE A 74 2.55 -12.20 0.96
CA PHE A 74 1.19 -12.56 0.59
C PHE A 74 0.45 -13.21 1.76
N PHE A 75 -0.85 -12.97 1.81
CA PHE A 75 -1.77 -13.51 2.82
C PHE A 75 -2.92 -14.21 2.12
N CYS A 76 -3.24 -15.41 2.56
CA CYS A 76 -4.29 -16.22 1.96
C CYS A 76 -5.70 -15.73 2.33
N ASP A 77 -5.81 -14.85 3.32
CA ASP A 77 -7.08 -14.25 3.75
C ASP A 77 -6.92 -12.78 4.16
N THR A 78 -7.95 -11.99 3.95
CA THR A 78 -8.00 -10.58 4.36
C THR A 78 -7.91 -10.41 5.87
N VAL A 79 -8.42 -11.37 6.65
CA VAL A 79 -8.32 -11.36 8.13
C VAL A 79 -6.85 -11.38 8.54
N GLU A 80 -6.03 -12.22 7.93
CA GLU A 80 -4.60 -12.33 8.22
C GLU A 80 -3.84 -11.04 7.89
N LEU A 81 -4.13 -10.45 6.72
CA LEU A 81 -3.54 -9.18 6.33
C LEU A 81 -3.92 -8.08 7.32
N LEU A 82 -5.21 -7.94 7.66
CA LEU A 82 -5.70 -6.93 8.60
C LEU A 82 -5.13 -7.16 10.01
N HIS A 83 -5.08 -8.42 10.46
CA HIS A 83 -4.41 -8.77 11.72
C HIS A 83 -2.97 -8.27 11.72
N THR A 84 -2.21 -8.57 10.67
CA THR A 84 -0.81 -8.15 10.56
C THR A 84 -0.66 -6.62 10.52
N LEU A 85 -1.53 -5.90 9.78
CA LEU A 85 -1.48 -4.44 9.68
C LEU A 85 -1.84 -3.71 10.98
N LEU A 86 -2.70 -4.31 11.81
CA LEU A 86 -3.26 -3.69 13.01
C LEU A 86 -2.51 -4.07 14.30
N GLN A 87 -1.45 -4.89 14.19
CA GLN A 87 -0.62 -5.22 15.35
C GLN A 87 0.03 -3.95 15.92
N PRO A 88 -0.09 -3.69 17.23
CA PRO A 88 0.50 -2.51 17.87
C PRO A 88 2.04 -2.54 17.84
N GLU A 89 2.61 -3.73 17.66
CA GLU A 89 4.07 -3.97 17.66
C GLU A 89 4.65 -4.05 16.24
N GLN A 90 4.03 -3.38 15.26
CA GLN A 90 4.49 -3.37 13.87
C GLN A 90 5.90 -2.75 13.76
N VAL A 91 6.91 -3.63 13.71
CA VAL A 91 8.33 -3.23 13.69
C VAL A 91 8.78 -2.79 12.29
N LYS A 92 8.16 -3.34 11.25
CA LYS A 92 8.51 -3.06 9.85
C LYS A 92 7.62 -1.96 9.30
N ALA A 93 8.21 -0.91 8.74
CA ALA A 93 7.44 0.14 8.07
C ALA A 93 6.74 -0.42 6.84
N VAL A 94 5.40 -0.34 6.81
CA VAL A 94 4.58 -0.74 5.67
C VAL A 94 4.62 0.35 4.60
N ALA A 95 5.12 0.01 3.41
CA ALA A 95 5.19 0.92 2.27
C ALA A 95 3.90 0.91 1.45
N ALA A 96 3.28 -0.26 1.23
CA ALA A 96 1.98 -0.41 0.59
C ALA A 96 1.30 -1.69 1.07
N ALA A 97 -0.03 -1.72 1.05
CA ALA A 97 -0.81 -2.91 1.34
C ALA A 97 -2.03 -2.96 0.42
N TYR A 98 -2.32 -4.14 -0.11
CA TYR A 98 -3.41 -4.35 -1.06
C TYR A 98 -4.26 -5.55 -0.66
N VAL A 99 -5.55 -5.45 -0.96
CA VAL A 99 -6.54 -6.53 -0.88
C VAL A 99 -7.26 -6.66 -2.22
N GLN A 100 -7.90 -7.79 -2.47
CA GLN A 100 -8.68 -7.95 -3.70
C GLN A 100 -10.08 -7.36 -3.57
N ASP A 101 -10.52 -6.65 -4.61
CA ASP A 101 -11.89 -6.12 -4.74
C ASP A 101 -12.85 -7.23 -5.14
N MET A 102 -13.60 -7.75 -4.19
CA MET A 102 -14.55 -8.85 -4.41
C MET A 102 -15.85 -8.43 -5.13
N GLY A 103 -15.99 -7.15 -5.43
CA GLY A 103 -16.98 -6.68 -6.40
C GLY A 103 -16.59 -6.97 -7.85
N LYS A 104 -15.32 -7.29 -8.12
CA LYS A 104 -14.77 -7.55 -9.46
C LYS A 104 -14.08 -8.90 -9.60
N ALA A 105 -13.39 -9.35 -8.54
CA ALA A 105 -12.71 -10.64 -8.55
C ALA A 105 -13.70 -11.80 -8.38
N ASP A 106 -13.39 -12.95 -9.00
CA ASP A 106 -14.09 -14.19 -8.73
C ASP A 106 -13.79 -14.66 -7.30
N TRP A 107 -14.82 -15.08 -6.57
CA TRP A 107 -14.65 -15.52 -5.18
C TRP A 107 -13.91 -16.85 -5.07
N ASP A 108 -14.19 -17.79 -5.97
CA ASP A 108 -13.68 -19.16 -5.91
C ASP A 108 -12.26 -19.27 -6.49
N LYS A 109 -11.91 -18.33 -7.39
CA LYS A 109 -10.58 -18.22 -8.01
C LYS A 109 -10.14 -16.76 -8.08
N PRO A 110 -9.89 -16.10 -6.94
CA PRO A 110 -9.61 -14.68 -6.91
C PRO A 110 -8.26 -14.37 -7.54
N GLN A 111 -8.28 -13.53 -8.58
CA GLN A 111 -7.10 -13.03 -9.27
C GLN A 111 -7.27 -11.54 -9.60
N GLY A 112 -6.17 -10.80 -9.60
CA GLY A 112 -6.19 -9.38 -9.93
C GLY A 112 -7.09 -8.55 -9.02
N SER A 113 -7.62 -7.47 -9.58
CA SER A 113 -8.55 -6.54 -8.91
C SER A 113 -8.04 -6.00 -7.58
N TRP A 114 -6.75 -5.74 -7.49
CA TRP A 114 -6.10 -5.22 -6.30
C TRP A 114 -6.49 -3.77 -6.01
N ILE A 115 -6.81 -3.48 -4.76
CA ILE A 115 -7.14 -2.15 -4.23
C ILE A 115 -6.32 -1.88 -2.97
N ASP A 116 -6.07 -0.60 -2.68
CA ASP A 116 -5.36 -0.21 -1.47
C ASP A 116 -6.16 -0.62 -0.22
N ALA A 117 -5.52 -1.37 0.67
CA ALA A 117 -6.15 -1.91 1.87
C ALA A 117 -6.67 -0.84 2.84
N ARG A 118 -6.04 0.35 2.87
CA ARG A 118 -6.46 1.43 3.77
C ARG A 118 -7.67 2.21 3.28
N THR A 119 -7.96 2.14 1.97
CA THR A 119 -9.10 2.82 1.34
C THR A 119 -10.27 1.88 1.03
N ALA A 120 -10.04 0.57 1.09
CA ALA A 120 -11.06 -0.45 0.87
C ALA A 120 -12.19 -0.37 1.91
N LEU A 121 -13.35 -0.86 1.50
CA LEU A 121 -14.49 -1.16 2.36
C LEU A 121 -14.45 -2.64 2.73
N TYR A 122 -14.82 -2.95 3.93
CA TYR A 122 -14.76 -4.30 4.48
C TYR A 122 -16.12 -4.76 4.98
N VAL A 123 -16.47 -6.02 4.74
CA VAL A 123 -17.69 -6.63 5.32
C VAL A 123 -17.28 -7.66 6.36
N LEU A 124 -17.48 -7.30 7.63
CA LEU A 124 -17.21 -8.15 8.77
C LEU A 124 -18.46 -8.96 9.16
N GLY A 125 -18.27 -10.23 9.52
CA GLY A 125 -19.35 -11.11 9.99
C GLY A 125 -20.27 -11.63 8.88
N GLY A 126 -19.80 -11.60 7.63
CA GLY A 126 -20.46 -12.28 6.52
C GLY A 126 -20.38 -13.80 6.65
N LYS A 127 -21.36 -14.51 6.06
CA LYS A 127 -21.43 -15.99 6.10
C LYS A 127 -20.65 -16.68 5.00
N ARG A 128 -20.11 -15.93 4.02
CA ARG A 128 -19.29 -16.51 2.95
C ARG A 128 -17.88 -16.75 3.48
N HIS A 129 -17.40 -17.98 3.32
CA HIS A 129 -16.08 -18.37 3.81
C HIS A 129 -15.00 -18.05 2.80
N GLY A 130 -13.83 -17.70 3.31
CA GLY A 130 -12.57 -17.59 2.58
C GLY A 130 -11.69 -18.81 2.78
N SER A 131 -10.37 -18.63 2.70
CA SER A 131 -9.37 -19.69 2.79
C SER A 131 -9.39 -20.43 4.13
N MET A 132 -9.59 -19.69 5.21
CA MET A 132 -9.51 -20.18 6.60
C MET A 132 -10.90 -20.24 7.28
N GLY A 133 -11.98 -20.28 6.53
CA GLY A 133 -13.34 -20.25 7.07
C GLY A 133 -13.94 -18.83 7.07
N PRO A 134 -14.46 -18.31 8.19
CA PRO A 134 -15.00 -16.96 8.24
C PRO A 134 -13.98 -15.91 7.82
N THR A 135 -14.34 -15.06 6.85
CA THR A 135 -13.43 -14.04 6.29
C THR A 135 -14.07 -12.66 6.29
N ILE A 136 -13.25 -11.65 6.02
CA ILE A 136 -13.67 -10.26 5.82
C ILE A 136 -13.58 -9.94 4.33
N ALA A 137 -14.72 -9.80 3.66
CA ALA A 137 -14.75 -9.44 2.25
C ALA A 137 -14.35 -7.98 2.06
N SER A 138 -13.60 -7.68 0.98
CA SER A 138 -13.10 -6.35 0.65
C SER A 138 -13.66 -5.84 -0.68
N PHE A 139 -13.97 -4.53 -0.74
CA PHE A 139 -14.64 -3.89 -1.88
C PHE A 139 -14.08 -2.50 -2.14
N SER A 140 -14.08 -2.08 -3.41
CA SER A 140 -13.78 -0.69 -3.79
C SER A 140 -15.01 0.22 -3.79
N GLN A 141 -16.23 -0.36 -3.90
CA GLN A 141 -17.47 0.39 -4.03
C GLN A 141 -18.46 0.05 -2.93
N ASP A 142 -19.13 1.07 -2.39
CA ASP A 142 -20.20 0.91 -1.38
C ASP A 142 -21.34 0.02 -1.90
N ALA A 143 -21.70 0.17 -3.18
CA ALA A 143 -22.79 -0.61 -3.77
C ALA A 143 -22.54 -2.13 -3.72
N ASP A 144 -21.28 -2.55 -4.00
CA ASP A 144 -20.89 -3.95 -3.99
C ASP A 144 -20.83 -4.50 -2.54
N ALA A 145 -20.29 -3.73 -1.62
CA ALA A 145 -20.28 -4.08 -0.19
C ALA A 145 -21.71 -4.25 0.36
N VAL A 146 -22.61 -3.32 0.02
CA VAL A 146 -24.03 -3.40 0.42
C VAL A 146 -24.73 -4.57 -0.24
N ALA A 147 -24.47 -4.86 -1.53
CA ALA A 147 -25.02 -6.02 -2.22
C ALA A 147 -24.56 -7.32 -1.55
N PHE A 148 -23.29 -7.42 -1.18
CA PHE A 148 -22.73 -8.55 -0.46
C PHE A 148 -23.42 -8.75 0.89
N THR A 149 -23.62 -7.67 1.69
CA THR A 149 -24.28 -7.80 2.99
C THR A 149 -25.74 -8.26 2.89
N LYS A 150 -26.46 -7.89 1.84
CA LYS A 150 -27.84 -8.37 1.60
C LYS A 150 -27.88 -9.88 1.37
N GLN A 151 -26.87 -10.43 0.72
CA GLN A 151 -26.81 -11.87 0.39
C GLN A 151 -26.19 -12.71 1.51
N TRP A 152 -25.11 -12.22 2.10
CA TRP A 152 -24.27 -12.99 3.02
C TRP A 152 -24.30 -12.50 4.46
N GLY A 153 -24.99 -11.38 4.74
CA GLY A 153 -24.97 -10.74 6.05
C GLY A 153 -23.70 -9.96 6.31
N GLY A 154 -23.49 -9.58 7.56
CA GLY A 154 -22.36 -8.81 7.99
C GLY A 154 -22.61 -7.30 8.02
N LYS A 155 -21.57 -6.54 8.37
CA LYS A 155 -21.58 -5.09 8.51
C LYS A 155 -20.45 -4.49 7.69
N VAL A 156 -20.76 -3.43 6.92
CA VAL A 156 -19.76 -2.65 6.19
C VAL A 156 -18.98 -1.76 7.17
N LEU A 157 -17.66 -1.81 7.09
CA LEU A 157 -16.73 -1.01 7.87
C LEU A 157 -15.69 -0.36 6.93
N ARG A 158 -15.15 0.78 7.34
CA ARG A 158 -13.93 1.35 6.76
C ARG A 158 -12.71 0.80 7.50
N PHE A 159 -11.55 0.84 6.88
CA PHE A 159 -10.30 0.40 7.51
C PHE A 159 -10.09 1.00 8.90
N ALA A 160 -10.34 2.31 9.06
CA ALA A 160 -10.17 3.01 10.34
C ALA A 160 -11.11 2.54 11.47
N ASP A 161 -12.20 1.84 11.12
CA ASP A 161 -13.18 1.32 12.09
C ASP A 161 -12.86 -0.12 12.55
N ILE A 162 -11.90 -0.78 11.89
CA ILE A 162 -11.49 -2.15 12.21
C ILE A 162 -10.50 -2.09 13.38
N LYS A 163 -10.77 -2.87 14.41
CA LYS A 163 -9.93 -2.97 15.61
C LYS A 163 -9.22 -4.32 15.65
N PRO A 164 -8.08 -4.43 16.38
CA PRO A 164 -7.32 -5.67 16.47
C PRO A 164 -8.14 -6.87 16.97
N ASP A 165 -9.07 -6.66 17.89
CA ASP A 165 -9.97 -7.69 18.43
C ASP A 165 -11.00 -8.22 17.41
N MET A 166 -11.23 -7.49 16.32
CA MET A 166 -12.13 -7.92 15.23
C MET A 166 -11.44 -8.83 14.20
N VAL A 167 -10.13 -8.91 14.24
CA VAL A 167 -9.28 -9.67 13.29
C VAL A 167 -8.38 -10.67 13.99
N ASP A 168 -8.87 -11.22 15.10
CA ASP A 168 -8.18 -12.28 15.86
C ASP A 168 -8.14 -13.57 15.04
N LEU A 169 -6.94 -14.16 14.92
CA LEU A 169 -6.70 -15.40 14.18
C LEU A 169 -7.03 -16.66 15.00
N SER A 170 -7.33 -16.54 16.27
CA SER A 170 -7.66 -17.68 17.15
C SER A 170 -8.92 -18.44 16.69
N GLY A 171 -9.80 -17.78 15.91
CA GLY A 171 -11.01 -18.41 15.35
C GLY A 171 -10.72 -19.54 14.36
N GLY A 172 -9.60 -19.49 13.62
CA GLY A 172 -9.17 -20.53 12.69
C GLY A 172 -8.85 -21.85 13.41
N ALA A 173 -8.14 -21.77 14.53
CA ALA A 173 -7.76 -22.93 15.33
C ALA A 173 -8.96 -23.68 15.95
N LEU A 174 -10.11 -23.01 16.12
CA LEU A 174 -11.33 -23.62 16.66
C LEU A 174 -12.11 -24.43 15.61
N HIS A 175 -11.89 -24.19 14.31
CA HIS A 175 -12.52 -24.94 13.23
C HIS A 175 -11.78 -26.24 12.90
N ASP A 176 -10.45 -26.27 13.03
CA ASP A 176 -9.63 -27.48 12.80
C ASP A 176 -9.89 -28.59 13.82
N SER A 177 -10.38 -28.25 15.01
CA SER A 177 -10.68 -29.23 16.04
C SER A 177 -11.98 -30.01 15.81
N LYS A 178 -12.70 -29.75 14.69
CA LYS A 178 -13.97 -30.41 14.34
C LYS A 178 -13.94 -31.20 13.02
N MET A 179 -12.74 -31.36 12.41
CA MET A 179 -12.54 -32.26 11.28
C MET A 179 -12.00 -33.64 11.73
#